data_786742eb8f86c027b626e39a0fb4fd44
#
_entry.id   786742eb8f86c027b626e39a0fb4fd44
#
_cell.length_a   1.000
_cell.length_b   1.000
_cell.length_c   1.000
_cell.angle_alpha   90.00
_cell.angle_beta   90.00
_cell.angle_gamma   90.00
#
_symmetry.space_group_name_H-M   'P 1'
#
loop_
_entity.id
_entity.type
_entity.pdbx_description
1 polymer ?
#
loop_
_entity_poly.entity_id
_entity_poly.type
_entity_poly.pdbx_seq_one_letter_code
_entity_poly.pdbx_strand_id
1 'polypeptide(L)'
;RASSGPSHGGVRDFVLGARLVDGSGRLLSFGGTVMKNVAGYDVSRALAGSLGILGLIVEVSLKVLPRPTAEASLRLEMDLESALARLQHWAGQALPISASAWVAGCLFLRLSGSESAVLEGRTRLGGEAFVGEQFWSDVREQRLPFFSGPSPLWRVALPARAPCLDLGSEEFIEWNGRLRWVHSDRPAEVVRARAEALGGHATLFRGGDRSVGAFHPLQPALLDLHRRLKAEFDPAGILNPGRLYAEL
;
A
#
# COMPACT_ATOMS: atom_id res chain seq x y z
N ARG A 1 5.86 -2.41 -6.27
CA ARG A 1 4.58 -1.85 -5.83
C ARG A 1 3.48 -2.33 -6.76
N ALA A 2 2.42 -2.93 -6.22
CA ALA A 2 1.28 -3.35 -7.04
C ALA A 2 0.30 -2.17 -7.18
N SER A 3 -0.03 -1.78 -8.40
CA SER A 3 -1.13 -0.84 -8.68
C SER A 3 -2.50 -1.49 -8.50
N SER A 4 -2.53 -2.80 -8.22
CA SER A 4 -3.75 -3.53 -7.90
C SER A 4 -4.23 -3.14 -6.52
N GLY A 5 -5.45 -2.69 -6.43
CA GLY A 5 -6.06 -2.22 -5.20
C GLY A 5 -6.27 -3.32 -4.14
N PRO A 6 -7.04 -3.04 -3.10
CA PRO A 6 -7.24 -3.93 -1.96
C PRO A 6 -7.90 -5.28 -2.31
N SER A 7 -8.39 -5.44 -3.53
CA SER A 7 -8.94 -6.71 -4.02
C SER A 7 -7.91 -7.86 -4.05
N HIS A 8 -6.62 -7.54 -4.18
CA HIS A 8 -5.56 -8.53 -4.22
C HIS A 8 -4.72 -8.58 -2.94
N GLY A 9 -4.83 -7.60 -2.06
CA GLY A 9 -4.01 -7.47 -0.85
C GLY A 9 -2.63 -6.86 -1.09
N GLY A 10 -1.82 -6.82 -0.03
CA GLY A 10 -0.42 -6.39 -0.07
C GLY A 10 0.56 -7.54 -0.29
N VAL A 11 1.85 -7.24 -0.44
CA VAL A 11 2.91 -8.26 -0.59
C VAL A 11 2.85 -9.32 0.50
N ARG A 12 2.62 -8.92 1.77
CA ARG A 12 2.49 -9.85 2.89
C ARG A 12 1.41 -10.92 2.71
N ASP A 13 0.35 -10.61 1.96
CA ASP A 13 -0.77 -11.54 1.74
C ASP A 13 -0.44 -12.60 0.68
N PHE A 14 0.67 -12.41 -0.04
CA PHE A 14 1.18 -13.34 -1.03
C PHE A 14 2.34 -14.19 -0.49
N VAL A 15 2.97 -13.80 0.63
CA VAL A 15 4.07 -14.58 1.21
C VAL A 15 3.53 -15.86 1.83
N LEU A 16 4.03 -17.01 1.36
CA LEU A 16 3.72 -18.33 1.88
C LEU A 16 4.81 -18.83 2.82
N GLY A 17 6.05 -18.50 2.54
CA GLY A 17 7.21 -18.87 3.34
C GLY A 17 8.43 -18.02 3.01
N ALA A 18 9.40 -18.02 3.92
CA ALA A 18 10.66 -17.34 3.73
C ALA A 18 11.78 -18.07 4.45
N ARG A 19 13.01 -18.00 3.87
CA ARG A 19 14.25 -18.33 4.55
C ARG A 19 15.07 -17.06 4.74
N LEU A 20 15.61 -16.89 5.93
CA LEU A 20 16.45 -15.73 6.25
C LEU A 20 17.66 -16.13 7.06
N VAL A 21 18.71 -15.33 6.95
CA VAL A 21 19.85 -15.34 7.87
C VAL A 21 19.61 -14.27 8.92
N ASP A 22 19.60 -14.65 10.19
CA ASP A 22 19.40 -13.76 11.33
C ASP A 22 20.71 -13.03 11.75
N GLY A 23 20.63 -12.15 12.77
CA GLY A 23 21.77 -11.42 13.29
C GLY A 23 22.82 -12.28 13.99
N SER A 24 22.52 -13.54 14.25
CA SER A 24 23.47 -14.54 14.78
C SER A 24 24.09 -15.41 13.68
N GLY A 25 23.79 -15.14 12.41
CA GLY A 25 24.26 -15.95 11.27
C GLY A 25 23.52 -17.27 11.07
N ARG A 26 22.43 -17.52 11.78
CA ARG A 26 21.64 -18.74 11.65
C ARG A 26 20.71 -18.66 10.46
N LEU A 27 20.66 -19.73 9.66
CA LEU A 27 19.69 -19.86 8.58
C LEU A 27 18.38 -20.43 9.14
N LEU A 28 17.34 -19.60 9.13
CA LEU A 28 16.03 -19.93 9.65
C LEU A 28 15.02 -20.08 8.50
N SER A 29 14.05 -20.97 8.67
CA SER A 29 12.97 -21.20 7.68
C SER A 29 11.61 -21.05 8.37
N PHE A 30 10.72 -20.25 7.77
CA PHE A 30 9.38 -20.00 8.27
C PHE A 30 8.35 -20.19 7.16
N GLY A 31 7.21 -20.82 7.49
CA GLY A 31 6.19 -21.16 6.50
C GLY A 31 6.66 -22.24 5.53
N GLY A 32 6.15 -22.23 4.32
CA GLY A 32 6.45 -23.23 3.30
C GLY A 32 5.93 -22.81 1.91
N THR A 33 5.53 -23.77 1.11
CA THR A 33 4.97 -23.57 -0.24
C THR A 33 3.45 -23.78 -0.29
N VAL A 34 2.80 -24.03 0.85
CA VAL A 34 1.37 -24.32 0.94
C VAL A 34 0.57 -23.09 1.38
N MET A 35 -0.64 -22.95 0.86
CA MET A 35 -1.51 -21.80 1.15
C MET A 35 -2.02 -21.79 2.61
N LYS A 36 -2.07 -22.92 3.28
CA LYS A 36 -2.49 -23.05 4.68
C LYS A 36 -1.39 -23.67 5.49
N ASN A 37 -0.73 -22.88 6.32
CA ASN A 37 0.17 -23.37 7.34
C ASN A 37 -0.64 -23.69 8.60
N VAL A 38 -0.53 -24.92 9.12
CA VAL A 38 -1.37 -25.40 10.23
C VAL A 38 -0.64 -25.33 11.57
N ALA A 39 0.68 -25.08 11.57
CA ALA A 39 1.49 -25.07 12.78
C ALA A 39 2.49 -23.90 12.78
N GLY A 40 2.68 -23.31 13.96
CA GLY A 40 3.66 -22.26 14.19
C GLY A 40 3.16 -20.83 13.92
N TYR A 41 3.97 -19.87 14.30
CA TYR A 41 3.71 -18.44 14.08
C TYR A 41 3.97 -18.06 12.63
N ASP A 42 3.19 -17.12 12.11
CA ASP A 42 3.32 -16.61 10.74
C ASP A 42 4.43 -15.53 10.66
N VAL A 43 5.65 -15.95 10.91
CA VAL A 43 6.83 -15.08 10.86
C VAL A 43 7.11 -14.63 9.42
N SER A 44 6.87 -15.50 8.44
CA SER A 44 7.16 -15.20 7.03
C SER A 44 6.44 -13.93 6.54
N ARG A 45 5.20 -13.71 6.96
CA ARG A 45 4.46 -12.48 6.64
C ARG A 45 4.93 -11.26 7.41
N ALA A 46 5.47 -11.43 8.62
CA ALA A 46 6.03 -10.33 9.40
C ALA A 46 7.31 -9.77 8.77
N LEU A 47 8.02 -10.56 7.96
CA LEU A 47 9.21 -10.10 7.23
C LEU A 47 8.87 -9.12 6.10
N ALA A 48 7.65 -9.16 5.56
CA ALA A 48 7.22 -8.24 4.51
C ALA A 48 7.10 -6.81 5.05
N GLY A 49 8.01 -5.94 4.64
CA GLY A 49 8.08 -4.54 5.10
C GLY A 49 9.00 -4.32 6.30
N SER A 50 9.69 -5.34 6.80
CA SER A 50 10.66 -5.22 7.90
C SER A 50 11.92 -4.42 7.53
N LEU A 51 12.14 -4.12 6.26
CA LEU A 51 13.30 -3.37 5.75
C LEU A 51 14.66 -3.97 6.17
N GLY A 52 14.69 -5.30 6.41
CA GLY A 52 15.91 -6.01 6.76
C GLY A 52 16.35 -5.85 8.22
N ILE A 53 15.54 -5.28 9.10
CA ILE A 53 15.88 -5.14 10.52
C ILE A 53 15.84 -6.49 11.29
N LEU A 54 15.18 -7.51 10.73
CA LEU A 54 15.02 -8.84 11.34
C LEU A 54 15.93 -9.90 10.73
N GLY A 55 16.49 -9.65 9.54
CA GLY A 55 17.34 -10.65 8.87
C GLY A 55 17.50 -10.36 7.38
N LEU A 56 18.44 -11.08 6.77
CA LEU A 56 18.63 -11.10 5.33
C LEU A 56 17.76 -12.21 4.72
N ILE A 57 16.74 -11.85 3.97
CA ILE A 57 15.89 -12.80 3.25
C ILE A 57 16.70 -13.39 2.10
N VAL A 58 16.92 -14.71 2.11
CA VAL A 58 17.67 -15.44 1.07
C VAL A 58 16.75 -16.22 0.13
N GLU A 59 15.52 -16.51 0.56
CA GLU A 59 14.51 -17.17 -0.26
C GLU A 59 13.13 -16.73 0.18
N VAL A 60 12.21 -16.60 -0.78
CA VAL A 60 10.80 -16.33 -0.51
C VAL A 60 9.91 -17.17 -1.42
N SER A 61 8.88 -17.78 -0.85
CA SER A 61 7.81 -18.47 -1.57
C SER A 61 6.58 -17.56 -1.66
N LEU A 62 6.13 -17.29 -2.87
CA LEU A 62 5.00 -16.40 -3.12
C LEU A 62 3.85 -17.14 -3.80
N LYS A 63 2.64 -16.89 -3.33
CA LYS A 63 1.42 -17.24 -4.04
C LYS A 63 1.34 -16.43 -5.34
N VAL A 64 0.96 -17.08 -6.42
CA VAL A 64 0.68 -16.42 -7.70
C VAL A 64 -0.81 -16.49 -8.02
N LEU A 65 -1.31 -15.55 -8.80
CA LEU A 65 -2.67 -15.53 -9.31
C LEU A 65 -2.65 -15.72 -10.83
N PRO A 66 -3.68 -16.36 -11.41
CA PRO A 66 -3.86 -16.42 -12.86
C PRO A 66 -3.93 -15.01 -13.45
N ARG A 67 -3.42 -14.84 -14.66
CA ARG A 67 -3.63 -13.59 -15.40
C ARG A 67 -5.10 -13.51 -15.82
N PRO A 68 -5.73 -12.32 -15.72
CA PRO A 68 -7.07 -12.12 -16.24
C PRO A 68 -7.06 -12.30 -17.77
N THR A 69 -8.15 -12.82 -18.32
CA THR A 69 -8.30 -13.03 -19.77
C THR A 69 -8.68 -11.74 -20.50
N ALA A 70 -9.30 -10.78 -19.78
CA ALA A 70 -9.64 -9.47 -20.31
C ALA A 70 -9.34 -8.36 -19.30
N GLU A 71 -8.94 -7.21 -19.81
CA GLU A 71 -8.80 -5.96 -19.07
C GLU A 71 -9.42 -4.80 -19.85
N ALA A 72 -9.97 -3.83 -19.11
CA ALA A 72 -10.43 -2.57 -19.67
C ALA A 72 -10.13 -1.44 -18.70
N SER A 73 -9.94 -0.23 -19.21
CA SER A 73 -9.77 0.98 -18.42
C SER A 73 -10.84 2.00 -18.76
N LEU A 74 -11.39 2.62 -17.71
CA LEU A 74 -12.46 3.61 -17.79
C LEU A 74 -12.01 4.90 -17.13
N ARG A 75 -12.42 6.03 -17.69
CA ARG A 75 -12.26 7.38 -17.16
C ARG A 75 -13.65 7.98 -16.90
N LEU A 76 -13.83 8.58 -15.73
CA LEU A 76 -15.04 9.27 -15.32
C LEU A 76 -14.66 10.65 -14.76
N GLU A 77 -15.20 11.71 -15.31
CA GLU A 77 -15.01 13.07 -14.78
C GLU A 77 -15.92 13.28 -13.56
N MET A 78 -15.33 13.58 -12.44
CA MET A 78 -16.04 13.85 -11.18
C MET A 78 -15.11 14.43 -10.13
N ASP A 79 -15.69 15.21 -9.21
CA ASP A 79 -14.97 15.68 -8.03
C ASP A 79 -14.59 14.54 -7.07
N LEU A 80 -13.74 14.86 -6.09
CA LEU A 80 -13.20 13.91 -5.15
C LEU A 80 -14.28 13.26 -4.27
N GLU A 81 -15.23 14.05 -3.77
CA GLU A 81 -16.28 13.57 -2.88
C GLU A 81 -17.18 12.56 -3.60
N SER A 82 -17.61 12.90 -4.81
CA SER A 82 -18.38 12.02 -5.70
C SER A 82 -17.60 10.74 -6.02
N ALA A 83 -16.29 10.83 -6.28
CA ALA A 83 -15.45 9.67 -6.55
C ALA A 83 -15.37 8.73 -5.35
N LEU A 84 -15.14 9.26 -4.15
CA LEU A 84 -15.10 8.47 -2.91
C LEU A 84 -16.45 7.80 -2.62
N ALA A 85 -17.55 8.52 -2.79
CA ALA A 85 -18.90 7.97 -2.60
C ALA A 85 -19.18 6.81 -3.57
N ARG A 86 -18.83 6.98 -4.86
CA ARG A 86 -18.99 5.91 -5.87
C ARG A 86 -18.11 4.70 -5.58
N LEU A 87 -16.83 4.91 -5.24
CA LEU A 87 -15.92 3.82 -4.88
C LEU A 87 -16.42 3.01 -3.68
N GLN A 88 -17.00 3.67 -2.67
CA GLN A 88 -17.62 3.02 -1.52
C GLN A 88 -18.86 2.21 -1.92
N HIS A 89 -19.72 2.79 -2.75
CA HIS A 89 -20.91 2.12 -3.25
C HIS A 89 -20.55 0.85 -4.05
N TRP A 90 -19.54 0.94 -4.92
CA TRP A 90 -19.10 -0.18 -5.75
C TRP A 90 -18.32 -1.25 -4.99
N ALA A 91 -17.69 -0.89 -3.87
CA ALA A 91 -16.91 -1.86 -3.06
C ALA A 91 -17.77 -3.01 -2.50
N GLY A 92 -19.08 -2.81 -2.35
CA GLY A 92 -20.02 -3.86 -1.93
C GLY A 92 -20.64 -4.66 -3.07
N GLN A 93 -20.25 -4.40 -4.33
CA GLN A 93 -20.82 -5.04 -5.50
C GLN A 93 -19.83 -6.01 -6.16
N ALA A 94 -20.36 -7.03 -6.84
CA ALA A 94 -19.57 -7.97 -7.63
C ALA A 94 -19.12 -7.31 -8.96
N LEU A 95 -18.22 -6.34 -8.87
CA LEU A 95 -17.64 -5.64 -10.02
C LEU A 95 -16.18 -6.05 -10.18
N PRO A 96 -15.68 -6.24 -11.40
CA PRO A 96 -14.32 -6.70 -11.64
C PRO A 96 -13.29 -5.56 -11.55
N ILE A 97 -13.46 -4.63 -10.60
CA ILE A 97 -12.55 -3.49 -10.40
C ILE A 97 -11.26 -4.01 -9.78
N SER A 98 -10.17 -3.97 -10.53
CA SER A 98 -8.84 -4.40 -10.09
C SER A 98 -7.93 -3.26 -9.63
N ALA A 99 -8.18 -2.04 -10.09
CA ALA A 99 -7.50 -0.84 -9.64
C ALA A 99 -8.39 0.39 -9.75
N SER A 100 -8.13 1.38 -8.91
CA SER A 100 -8.74 2.71 -8.99
C SER A 100 -7.69 3.78 -8.73
N ALA A 101 -7.79 4.91 -9.42
CA ALA A 101 -7.02 6.11 -9.17
C ALA A 101 -7.89 7.34 -9.40
N TRP A 102 -7.79 8.34 -8.53
CA TRP A 102 -8.42 9.64 -8.75
C TRP A 102 -7.36 10.73 -8.70
N VAL A 103 -7.36 11.61 -9.67
CA VAL A 103 -6.48 12.77 -9.76
C VAL A 103 -7.08 13.82 -10.70
N ALA A 104 -6.88 15.08 -10.38
CA ALA A 104 -7.25 16.23 -11.25
C ALA A 104 -8.69 16.15 -11.78
N GLY A 105 -9.66 15.85 -10.89
CA GLY A 105 -11.09 15.81 -11.26
C GLY A 105 -11.51 14.58 -12.07
N CYS A 106 -10.65 13.55 -12.17
CA CYS A 106 -10.94 12.33 -12.91
C CYS A 106 -10.74 11.08 -12.09
N LEU A 107 -11.73 10.19 -12.10
CA LEU A 107 -11.63 8.83 -11.56
C LEU A 107 -11.29 7.87 -12.70
N PHE A 108 -10.22 7.13 -12.51
CA PHE A 108 -9.75 6.08 -13.39
C PHE A 108 -10.00 4.72 -12.75
N LEU A 109 -10.56 3.79 -13.51
CA LEU A 109 -10.84 2.43 -13.07
C LEU A 109 -10.18 1.43 -14.03
N ARG A 110 -9.57 0.38 -13.49
CA ARG A 110 -9.16 -0.79 -14.25
C ARG A 110 -10.06 -1.95 -13.88
N LEU A 111 -10.64 -2.57 -14.89
CA LEU A 111 -11.41 -3.80 -14.79
C LEU A 111 -10.55 -4.96 -15.27
N SER A 112 -10.58 -6.08 -14.56
CA SER A 112 -9.82 -7.29 -14.93
C SER A 112 -10.60 -8.54 -14.56
N GLY A 113 -10.72 -9.49 -15.47
CA GLY A 113 -11.46 -10.74 -15.22
C GLY A 113 -11.74 -11.50 -16.50
N SER A 114 -12.86 -12.22 -16.54
CA SER A 114 -13.37 -12.80 -17.78
C SER A 114 -13.92 -11.74 -18.72
N GLU A 115 -13.98 -12.02 -20.02
CA GLU A 115 -14.51 -11.09 -21.03
C GLU A 115 -15.93 -10.64 -20.68
N SER A 116 -16.80 -11.58 -20.28
CA SER A 116 -18.18 -11.27 -19.89
C SER A 116 -18.24 -10.37 -18.67
N ALA A 117 -17.45 -10.63 -17.63
CA ALA A 117 -17.42 -9.81 -16.43
C ALA A 117 -16.91 -8.39 -16.70
N VAL A 118 -15.87 -8.25 -17.54
CA VAL A 118 -15.35 -6.95 -17.95
C VAL A 118 -16.35 -6.18 -18.79
N LEU A 119 -17.05 -6.83 -19.72
CA LEU A 119 -18.08 -6.20 -20.55
C LEU A 119 -19.27 -5.71 -19.68
N GLU A 120 -19.78 -6.54 -18.79
CA GLU A 120 -20.84 -6.17 -17.84
C GLU A 120 -20.39 -5.01 -16.94
N GLY A 121 -19.18 -5.11 -16.39
CA GLY A 121 -18.61 -4.05 -15.54
C GLY A 121 -18.54 -2.71 -16.26
N ARG A 122 -18.11 -2.69 -17.53
CA ARG A 122 -18.09 -1.47 -18.35
C ARG A 122 -19.48 -0.87 -18.51
N THR A 123 -20.47 -1.69 -18.81
CA THR A 123 -21.87 -1.25 -19.00
C THR A 123 -22.43 -0.65 -17.69
N ARG A 124 -22.17 -1.29 -16.56
CA ARG A 124 -22.67 -0.84 -15.24
C ARG A 124 -22.00 0.41 -14.71
N LEU A 125 -20.68 0.54 -14.92
CA LEU A 125 -19.89 1.66 -14.40
C LEU A 125 -20.02 2.90 -15.28
N GLY A 126 -20.21 2.72 -16.59
CA GLY A 126 -20.19 3.81 -17.56
C GLY A 126 -18.80 4.43 -17.70
N GLY A 127 -18.77 5.67 -18.19
CA GLY A 127 -17.52 6.39 -18.42
C GLY A 127 -16.91 6.14 -19.79
N GLU A 128 -15.82 6.82 -20.06
CA GLU A 128 -15.07 6.76 -21.31
C GLU A 128 -14.02 5.64 -21.25
N ALA A 129 -13.99 4.76 -22.25
CA ALA A 129 -12.95 3.76 -22.36
C ALA A 129 -11.66 4.38 -22.91
N PHE A 130 -10.50 4.00 -22.33
CA PHE A 130 -9.20 4.47 -22.81
C PHE A 130 -8.15 3.35 -22.78
N VAL A 131 -7.03 3.57 -23.48
CA VAL A 131 -5.87 2.67 -23.46
C VAL A 131 -5.07 2.91 -22.18
N GLY A 132 -5.32 2.10 -21.15
CA GLY A 132 -4.85 2.34 -19.80
C GLY A 132 -3.48 1.77 -19.44
N GLU A 133 -2.83 0.97 -20.30
CA GLU A 133 -1.58 0.26 -19.96
C GLU A 133 -0.49 1.22 -19.47
N GLN A 134 -0.22 2.28 -20.23
CA GLN A 134 0.79 3.27 -19.86
C GLN A 134 0.39 4.03 -18.59
N PHE A 135 -0.88 4.44 -18.47
CA PHE A 135 -1.38 5.14 -17.29
C PHE A 135 -1.15 4.31 -16.00
N TRP A 136 -1.56 3.03 -16.01
CA TRP A 136 -1.39 2.16 -14.84
C TRP A 136 0.08 1.84 -14.55
N SER A 137 0.93 1.78 -15.58
CA SER A 137 2.37 1.70 -15.40
C SER A 137 2.92 2.95 -14.73
N ASP A 138 2.48 4.14 -15.14
CA ASP A 138 2.91 5.42 -14.57
C ASP A 138 2.41 5.63 -13.14
N VAL A 139 1.19 5.19 -12.82
CA VAL A 139 0.69 5.13 -11.44
C VAL A 139 1.58 4.23 -10.59
N ARG A 140 1.88 3.02 -11.05
CA ARG A 140 2.71 2.05 -10.34
C ARG A 140 4.12 2.58 -10.08
N GLU A 141 4.74 3.17 -11.09
CA GLU A 141 6.11 3.66 -11.03
C GLU A 141 6.20 5.12 -10.55
N GLN A 142 5.06 5.76 -10.23
CA GLN A 142 4.98 7.18 -9.80
C GLN A 142 5.60 8.15 -10.82
N ARG A 143 5.29 7.97 -12.10
CA ARG A 143 5.74 8.83 -13.19
C ARG A 143 4.70 9.88 -13.62
N LEU A 144 3.49 9.83 -13.07
CA LEU A 144 2.50 10.89 -13.33
C LEU A 144 3.00 12.24 -12.82
N PRO A 145 2.64 13.37 -13.46
CA PRO A 145 3.07 14.72 -13.06
C PRO A 145 2.83 15.03 -11.60
N PHE A 146 1.73 14.53 -11.04
CA PHE A 146 1.42 14.65 -9.61
C PHE A 146 2.60 14.27 -8.69
N PHE A 147 3.34 13.21 -9.02
CA PHE A 147 4.43 12.72 -8.17
C PHE A 147 5.74 13.50 -8.28
N SER A 148 5.80 14.51 -9.16
CA SER A 148 6.99 15.35 -9.41
C SER A 148 6.92 16.71 -8.71
N GLY A 149 6.01 16.91 -7.76
CA GLY A 149 5.87 18.14 -7.00
C GLY A 149 7.12 18.49 -6.17
N PRO A 150 7.36 19.78 -5.88
CA PRO A 150 8.55 20.24 -5.15
C PRO A 150 8.49 19.95 -3.65
N SER A 151 7.28 19.92 -3.09
CA SER A 151 7.06 19.69 -1.64
C SER A 151 7.19 18.22 -1.26
N PRO A 152 7.44 17.92 0.02
CA PRO A 152 7.49 16.55 0.52
C PRO A 152 6.25 15.75 0.14
N LEU A 153 6.47 14.54 -0.34
CA LEU A 153 5.39 13.61 -0.71
C LEU A 153 5.07 12.69 0.47
N TRP A 154 3.84 12.76 0.91
CA TRP A 154 3.30 11.90 1.96
C TRP A 154 2.45 10.78 1.38
N ARG A 155 2.64 9.59 1.91
CA ARG A 155 1.80 8.42 1.66
C ARG A 155 0.92 8.18 2.87
N VAL A 156 -0.38 8.35 2.71
CA VAL A 156 -1.36 8.24 3.81
C VAL A 156 -2.26 7.05 3.55
N ALA A 157 -2.32 6.14 4.52
CA ALA A 157 -3.24 5.01 4.50
C ALA A 157 -4.42 5.32 5.42
N LEU A 158 -5.64 5.21 4.90
CA LEU A 158 -6.88 5.57 5.59
C LEU A 158 -7.91 4.44 5.48
N PRO A 159 -8.91 4.40 6.38
CA PRO A 159 -10.13 3.63 6.15
C PRO A 159 -10.81 4.05 4.84
N ALA A 160 -11.49 3.13 4.16
CA ALA A 160 -12.13 3.41 2.87
C ALA A 160 -13.18 4.54 2.93
N ARG A 161 -13.78 4.76 4.10
CA ARG A 161 -14.82 5.79 4.32
C ARG A 161 -14.27 7.12 4.85
N ALA A 162 -12.96 7.27 4.93
CA ALA A 162 -12.38 8.52 5.39
C ALA A 162 -12.68 9.66 4.41
N PRO A 163 -13.07 10.85 4.91
CA PRO A 163 -13.26 12.05 4.08
C PRO A 163 -11.92 12.55 3.53
N CYS A 164 -11.92 13.64 2.79
CA CYS A 164 -10.72 14.30 2.28
C CYS A 164 -9.73 14.61 3.41
N LEU A 165 -8.43 14.55 3.11
CA LEU A 165 -7.38 14.87 4.07
C LEU A 165 -7.41 16.34 4.50
N ASP A 166 -7.80 17.24 3.58
CA ASP A 166 -7.89 18.67 3.83
C ASP A 166 -6.59 19.26 4.41
N LEU A 167 -5.50 18.97 3.75
CA LEU A 167 -4.19 19.55 4.05
C LEU A 167 -3.84 20.79 3.19
N GLY A 168 -4.81 21.26 2.40
CA GLY A 168 -4.66 22.44 1.55
C GLY A 168 -3.93 22.15 0.23
N SER A 169 -3.82 20.89 -0.16
CA SER A 169 -3.15 20.47 -1.41
C SER A 169 -4.01 19.44 -2.13
N GLU A 170 -3.77 19.29 -3.44
CA GLU A 170 -4.39 18.24 -4.23
C GLU A 170 -4.01 16.85 -3.70
N GLU A 171 -4.97 15.92 -3.71
CA GLU A 171 -4.77 14.53 -3.34
C GLU A 171 -4.72 13.66 -4.60
N PHE A 172 -3.81 12.69 -4.63
CA PHE A 172 -3.89 11.54 -5.54
C PHE A 172 -4.37 10.34 -4.75
N ILE A 173 -5.44 9.71 -5.20
CA ILE A 173 -6.11 8.64 -4.44
C ILE A 173 -6.03 7.33 -5.20
N GLU A 174 -5.67 6.27 -4.50
CA GLU A 174 -5.65 4.89 -4.99
C GLU A 174 -6.42 3.95 -4.04
N TRP A 175 -6.54 2.69 -4.43
CA TRP A 175 -7.04 1.60 -3.59
C TRP A 175 -8.42 1.86 -3.01
N ASN A 176 -9.34 2.32 -3.86
CA ASN A 176 -10.71 2.62 -3.45
C ASN A 176 -10.78 3.59 -2.25
N GLY A 177 -9.98 4.65 -2.29
CA GLY A 177 -9.94 5.68 -1.26
C GLY A 177 -9.04 5.38 -0.06
N ARG A 178 -8.42 4.20 0.01
CA ARG A 178 -7.62 3.77 1.18
C ARG A 178 -6.18 4.23 1.14
N LEU A 179 -5.63 4.50 -0.02
CA LEU A 179 -4.28 5.02 -0.18
C LEU A 179 -4.35 6.40 -0.80
N ARG A 180 -3.77 7.36 -0.13
CA ARG A 180 -3.72 8.74 -0.57
C ARG A 180 -2.31 9.25 -0.60
N TRP A 181 -2.04 10.09 -1.57
CA TRP A 181 -0.80 10.79 -1.73
C TRP A 181 -1.09 12.28 -1.69
N VAL A 182 -0.25 13.03 -1.00
CA VAL A 182 -0.39 14.47 -0.88
C VAL A 182 0.99 15.08 -0.79
N HIS A 183 1.20 16.17 -1.52
CA HIS A 183 2.35 17.04 -1.30
C HIS A 183 2.04 18.02 -0.18
N SER A 184 2.91 18.12 0.84
CA SER A 184 2.67 19.02 1.96
C SER A 184 3.97 19.46 2.60
N ASP A 185 4.13 20.78 2.78
CA ASP A 185 5.20 21.42 3.55
C ASP A 185 4.81 21.63 5.03
N ARG A 186 3.64 21.15 5.44
CA ARG A 186 3.22 21.23 6.83
C ARG A 186 4.13 20.37 7.72
N PRO A 187 4.33 20.75 9.00
CA PRO A 187 5.07 19.94 9.94
C PRO A 187 4.57 18.49 10.00
N ALA A 188 5.48 17.55 10.20
CA ALA A 188 5.17 16.11 10.16
C ALA A 188 4.09 15.72 11.18
N GLU A 189 4.10 16.34 12.35
CA GLU A 189 3.11 16.14 13.41
C GLU A 189 1.70 16.55 12.96
N VAL A 190 1.57 17.61 12.17
CA VAL A 190 0.26 18.07 11.64
C VAL A 190 -0.29 17.06 10.64
N VAL A 191 0.55 16.58 9.70
CA VAL A 191 0.14 15.58 8.70
C VAL A 191 -0.23 14.25 9.38
N ARG A 192 0.56 13.82 10.35
CA ARG A 192 0.33 12.58 11.11
C ARG A 192 -0.91 12.66 11.99
N ALA A 193 -1.07 13.74 12.73
CA ALA A 193 -2.27 13.96 13.55
C ALA A 193 -3.55 13.97 12.70
N ARG A 194 -3.51 14.58 11.51
CA ARG A 194 -4.64 14.56 10.60
C ARG A 194 -4.96 13.14 10.11
N ALA A 195 -3.95 12.35 9.75
CA ALA A 195 -4.13 10.95 9.35
C ALA A 195 -4.70 10.11 10.50
N GLU A 196 -4.18 10.29 11.72
CA GLU A 196 -4.63 9.60 12.92
C GLU A 196 -6.08 9.94 13.30
N ALA A 197 -6.46 11.22 13.24
CA ALA A 197 -7.83 11.67 13.46
C ALA A 197 -8.84 11.03 12.48
N LEU A 198 -8.37 10.62 11.29
CA LEU A 198 -9.14 9.90 10.30
C LEU A 198 -9.02 8.37 10.43
N GLY A 199 -8.39 7.87 11.50
CA GLY A 199 -8.20 6.44 11.76
C GLY A 199 -7.12 5.78 10.91
N GLY A 200 -6.16 6.53 10.40
CA GLY A 200 -5.08 6.03 9.55
C GLY A 200 -3.69 6.41 10.01
N HIS A 201 -2.73 6.35 9.10
CA HIS A 201 -1.34 6.70 9.36
C HIS A 201 -0.67 7.33 8.14
N ALA A 202 0.34 8.17 8.36
CA ALA A 202 1.09 8.86 7.32
C ALA A 202 2.57 8.47 7.33
N THR A 203 3.14 8.28 6.15
CA THR A 203 4.55 8.03 5.92
C THR A 203 5.13 9.16 5.08
N LEU A 204 6.23 9.77 5.52
CA LEU A 204 7.03 10.68 4.71
C LEU A 204 7.75 9.85 3.64
N PHE A 205 7.21 9.84 2.44
CA PHE A 205 7.64 8.92 1.39
C PHE A 205 8.85 9.46 0.60
N ARG A 206 8.82 10.74 0.24
CA ARG A 206 9.89 11.38 -0.54
C ARG A 206 10.07 12.83 -0.12
N GLY A 207 11.32 13.30 -0.12
CA GLY A 207 11.65 14.67 0.29
C GLY A 207 11.48 14.92 1.79
N GLY A 208 11.52 16.18 2.18
CA GLY A 208 11.33 16.65 3.55
C GLY A 208 12.45 16.32 4.53
N ASP A 209 12.27 16.76 5.76
CA ASP A 209 13.20 16.47 6.86
C ASP A 209 12.98 15.04 7.37
N ARG A 210 14.00 14.19 7.21
CA ARG A 210 13.95 12.80 7.66
C ARG A 210 14.32 12.60 9.13
N SER A 211 14.78 13.64 9.81
CA SER A 211 15.06 13.58 11.26
C SER A 211 13.81 13.29 12.08
N VAL A 212 12.63 13.68 11.56
CA VAL A 212 11.33 13.40 12.17
C VAL A 212 10.87 11.92 12.01
N GLY A 213 11.72 11.07 11.40
CA GLY A 213 11.38 9.70 11.03
C GLY A 213 10.49 9.61 9.79
N ALA A 214 10.66 8.59 8.97
CA ALA A 214 9.84 8.40 7.75
C ALA A 214 8.45 7.86 8.09
N PHE A 215 8.36 6.91 9.00
CA PHE A 215 7.11 6.22 9.32
C PHE A 215 6.29 6.94 10.39
N HIS A 216 5.02 6.61 10.45
CA HIS A 216 4.14 7.05 11.52
C HIS A 216 4.64 6.49 12.87
N PRO A 217 4.75 7.29 13.93
CA PRO A 217 5.21 6.81 15.22
C PRO A 217 4.37 5.64 15.73
N LEU A 218 5.02 4.66 16.33
CA LEU A 218 4.34 3.53 16.93
C LEU A 218 3.81 3.90 18.32
N GLN A 219 2.67 3.34 18.68
CA GLN A 219 2.21 3.38 20.06
C GLN A 219 3.19 2.62 20.97
N PRO A 220 3.39 3.03 22.25
CA PRO A 220 4.41 2.46 23.13
C PRO A 220 4.39 0.94 23.21
N ALA A 221 3.21 0.34 23.38
CA ALA A 221 3.07 -1.11 23.46
C ALA A 221 3.51 -1.83 22.18
N LEU A 222 3.24 -1.23 21.00
CA LEU A 222 3.64 -1.78 19.72
C LEU A 222 5.14 -1.61 19.50
N LEU A 223 5.72 -0.49 19.88
CA LEU A 223 7.18 -0.27 19.83
C LEU A 223 7.93 -1.30 20.68
N ASP A 224 7.41 -1.58 21.89
CA ASP A 224 8.00 -2.58 22.79
C ASP A 224 7.96 -3.98 22.20
N LEU A 225 6.86 -4.35 21.52
CA LEU A 225 6.78 -5.60 20.79
C LEU A 225 7.82 -5.66 19.66
N HIS A 226 8.01 -4.57 18.91
CA HIS A 226 9.02 -4.51 17.85
C HIS A 226 10.45 -4.64 18.41
N ARG A 227 10.75 -4.01 19.55
CA ARG A 227 12.05 -4.15 20.22
C ARG A 227 12.32 -5.59 20.63
N ARG A 228 11.34 -6.29 21.23
CA ARG A 228 11.49 -7.70 21.59
C ARG A 228 11.71 -8.57 20.37
N LEU A 229 10.94 -8.34 19.30
CA LEU A 229 11.11 -9.08 18.05
C LEU A 229 12.51 -8.83 17.45
N LYS A 230 12.96 -7.58 17.44
CA LYS A 230 14.30 -7.20 16.98
C LYS A 230 15.37 -7.91 17.79
N ALA A 231 15.29 -7.89 19.12
CA ALA A 231 16.27 -8.53 20.00
C ALA A 231 16.34 -10.06 19.82
N GLU A 232 15.21 -10.71 19.50
CA GLU A 232 15.18 -12.16 19.22
C GLU A 232 15.89 -12.51 17.90
N PHE A 233 15.70 -11.72 16.87
CA PHE A 233 16.28 -11.96 15.54
C PHE A 233 17.69 -11.37 15.36
N ASP A 234 17.99 -10.31 16.08
CA ASP A 234 19.27 -9.58 15.97
C ASP A 234 19.73 -9.08 17.34
N PRO A 235 20.18 -10.00 18.21
CA PRO A 235 20.61 -9.65 19.57
C PRO A 235 21.82 -8.71 19.59
N ALA A 236 22.64 -8.68 18.54
CA ALA A 236 23.79 -7.78 18.44
C ALA A 236 23.43 -6.40 17.86
N GLY A 237 22.20 -6.19 17.36
CA GLY A 237 21.76 -4.92 16.80
C GLY A 237 22.47 -4.47 15.53
N ILE A 238 22.98 -5.41 14.73
CA ILE A 238 23.79 -5.13 13.54
C ILE A 238 23.00 -4.98 12.25
N LEU A 239 21.74 -5.46 12.24
CA LEU A 239 20.91 -5.50 11.04
C LEU A 239 20.11 -4.18 10.89
N ASN A 240 20.51 -3.33 9.95
CA ASN A 240 19.82 -2.09 9.57
C ASN A 240 19.31 -1.27 10.78
N PRO A 241 20.16 -0.92 11.76
CA PRO A 241 19.74 -0.15 12.92
C PRO A 241 19.16 1.21 12.50
N GLY A 242 18.07 1.62 13.14
CA GLY A 242 17.38 2.88 12.84
C GLY A 242 16.67 2.96 11.48
N ARG A 243 16.68 1.89 10.67
CA ARG A 243 16.13 1.92 9.31
C ARG A 243 14.59 2.02 9.28
N LEU A 244 13.92 1.37 10.20
CA LEU A 244 12.46 1.39 10.31
C LEU A 244 12.01 2.47 11.29
N TYR A 245 12.54 2.43 12.50
CA TYR A 245 12.37 3.43 13.55
C TYR A 245 13.74 3.66 14.22
N ALA A 246 13.97 4.86 14.70
CA ALA A 246 15.26 5.23 15.29
C ALA A 246 15.66 4.35 16.48
N GLU A 247 14.66 3.79 17.16
CA GLU A 247 14.82 2.95 18.36
C GLU A 247 15.02 1.45 18.07
N LEU A 248 15.09 1.04 16.77
CA LEU A 248 15.19 -0.37 16.36
C LEU A 248 16.47 -0.66 15.61
#